data_f0dbda9cad0a153bb95c58ad75063a9b
#
_entry.id   f0dbda9cad0a153bb95c58ad75063a9b
#
_cell.length_a   1.000
_cell.length_b   1.000
_cell.length_c   1.000
_cell.angle_alpha   90.00
_cell.angle_beta   90.00
_cell.angle_gamma   90.00
#
_symmetry.space_group_name_H-M   'P 1'
#
loop_
_entity.id
_entity.type
_entity.pdbx_description
1 polymer ?
#
loop_
_entity_poly.entity_id
_entity_poly.type
_entity_poly.pdbx_seq_one_letter_code
_entity_poly.pdbx_strand_id
1 'polypeptide(L)'
;MINPALKVIGLTATPFRTGSGMLHEGKDALFTDIAYEAPVRDLIDAGFLSPLISKQPATRLDVSKVGTRAGDFIARDLAAAVDQDATTRAAVTEIITHGKDRKSWLAFCSGVDHARHVAEEFARQGITCRTIFGDTPKEERDAIIAAFKRSEIRALASMGVLTTGFNAPAVDLIALLRPTKSAGLYVQMVGRGTRLAPDKENCLVLDFAGNVRRHGPIDLVRPKRPGDGGGGEAPTKVCPECDSIMALSATECPDCGYVFPAREVKIAPTAATLPVLSPKVQWLSVHGVYYSRHDKRGGRPSMKVTYSCGLKSYNEWVCVEHQGYARQKALEWWRKRAPGFPMPRTVDDAIAQAGQLTRPTAISVRPSGRFLEISCYRFDPCATSTPASAPSATGNLAGLVGSTPHSLSQTRGGTKAVNASVLAPARTSVTGGQV
;
A
#
# COMPACT_ATOMS: atom_id res chain seq x y z
N MET A 1 -36.88 4.24 -14.07
CA MET A 1 -36.05 5.49 -13.96
C MET A 1 -35.17 5.36 -12.74
N ILE A 2 -33.85 5.56 -12.89
CA ILE A 2 -32.92 5.58 -11.76
C ILE A 2 -33.11 6.93 -11.05
N ASN A 3 -33.27 6.92 -9.71
CA ASN A 3 -33.37 8.13 -8.92
C ASN A 3 -32.09 8.96 -9.08
N PRO A 4 -32.13 10.19 -9.62
CA PRO A 4 -30.95 11.03 -9.83
C PRO A 4 -30.29 11.50 -8.51
N ALA A 5 -30.98 11.39 -7.39
CA ALA A 5 -30.46 11.70 -6.05
C ALA A 5 -29.84 10.47 -5.35
N LEU A 6 -29.78 9.31 -6.01
CA LEU A 6 -29.20 8.09 -5.46
C LEU A 6 -27.70 8.28 -5.24
N LYS A 7 -27.26 8.12 -3.99
CA LYS A 7 -25.84 8.08 -3.66
C LYS A 7 -25.34 6.65 -3.72
N VAL A 8 -24.28 6.41 -4.51
CA VAL A 8 -23.65 5.10 -4.66
C VAL A 8 -22.30 5.10 -3.95
N ILE A 9 -22.13 4.16 -3.02
CA ILE A 9 -20.87 3.96 -2.28
C ILE A 9 -20.28 2.64 -2.74
N GLY A 10 -19.04 2.68 -3.24
CA GLY A 10 -18.26 1.50 -3.63
C GLY A 10 -17.20 1.17 -2.59
N LEU A 11 -17.07 -0.11 -2.23
CA LEU A 11 -16.00 -0.62 -1.36
C LEU A 11 -15.07 -1.49 -2.21
N THR A 12 -13.79 -1.15 -2.24
CA THR A 12 -12.79 -1.91 -3.02
C THR A 12 -11.39 -1.77 -2.42
N ALA A 13 -10.61 -2.83 -2.52
CA ALA A 13 -9.17 -2.79 -2.23
C ALA A 13 -8.35 -2.26 -3.43
N THR A 14 -8.96 -2.14 -4.61
CA THR A 14 -8.30 -1.72 -5.85
C THR A 14 -9.18 -0.68 -6.54
N PRO A 15 -9.08 0.63 -6.15
CA PRO A 15 -9.91 1.70 -6.72
C PRO A 15 -9.47 2.08 -8.15
N PHE A 16 -8.93 1.11 -8.90
CA PHE A 16 -8.41 1.30 -10.25
C PHE A 16 -8.61 0.07 -11.12
N ARG A 17 -8.56 0.26 -12.44
CA ARG A 17 -8.61 -0.79 -13.45
C ARG A 17 -7.36 -0.79 -14.31
N THR A 18 -6.97 -1.97 -14.77
CA THR A 18 -5.87 -2.13 -15.73
C THR A 18 -6.20 -1.38 -17.04
N GLY A 19 -5.34 -0.45 -17.43
CA GLY A 19 -5.50 0.33 -18.67
C GLY A 19 -6.43 1.55 -18.58
N SER A 20 -7.33 1.64 -17.59
CA SER A 20 -8.30 2.77 -17.47
C SER A 20 -7.95 3.74 -16.32
N GLY A 21 -7.02 3.39 -15.43
CA GLY A 21 -6.64 4.25 -14.30
C GLY A 21 -7.60 4.15 -13.10
N MET A 22 -7.72 5.23 -12.34
CA MET A 22 -8.55 5.29 -11.13
C MET A 22 -10.05 5.30 -11.47
N LEU A 23 -10.88 4.69 -10.61
CA LEU A 23 -12.33 4.59 -10.82
C LEU A 23 -13.08 5.92 -10.70
N HIS A 24 -12.44 6.94 -10.13
CA HIS A 24 -12.98 8.30 -9.96
C HIS A 24 -12.31 9.35 -10.86
N GLU A 25 -11.45 8.92 -11.79
CA GLU A 25 -10.75 9.81 -12.73
C GLU A 25 -11.13 9.50 -14.18
N GLY A 26 -11.13 10.55 -15.04
CA GLY A 26 -11.38 10.43 -16.47
C GLY A 26 -12.85 10.60 -16.88
N LYS A 27 -13.10 10.49 -18.19
CA LYS A 27 -14.44 10.68 -18.78
C LYS A 27 -15.43 9.59 -18.40
N ASP A 28 -14.91 8.38 -18.18
CA ASP A 28 -15.70 7.18 -17.86
C ASP A 28 -15.60 6.84 -16.36
N ALA A 29 -15.40 7.85 -15.48
CA ALA A 29 -15.35 7.67 -14.06
C ALA A 29 -16.65 7.08 -13.52
N LEU A 30 -16.56 6.01 -12.74
CA LEU A 30 -17.71 5.36 -12.09
C LEU A 30 -18.13 6.07 -10.80
N PHE A 31 -17.20 6.73 -10.16
CA PHE A 31 -17.38 7.44 -8.89
C PHE A 31 -16.86 8.86 -9.02
N THR A 32 -17.36 9.74 -8.19
CA THR A 32 -16.97 11.17 -8.20
C THR A 32 -15.68 11.42 -7.42
N ASP A 33 -15.43 10.63 -6.37
CA ASP A 33 -14.27 10.81 -5.48
C ASP A 33 -14.03 9.56 -4.62
N ILE A 34 -12.89 9.54 -3.91
CA ILE A 34 -12.60 8.59 -2.84
C ILE A 34 -12.96 9.24 -1.50
N ALA A 35 -14.03 8.78 -0.87
CA ALA A 35 -14.48 9.32 0.41
C ALA A 35 -13.53 8.97 1.57
N TYR A 36 -12.94 7.78 1.56
CA TYR A 36 -12.01 7.31 2.58
C TYR A 36 -11.05 6.26 2.01
N GLU A 37 -9.79 6.31 2.38
CA GLU A 37 -8.76 5.32 2.07
C GLU A 37 -8.14 4.82 3.37
N ALA A 38 -8.17 3.49 3.57
CA ALA A 38 -7.49 2.81 4.67
C ALA A 38 -6.18 2.19 4.14
N PRO A 39 -5.00 2.76 4.43
CA PRO A 39 -3.72 2.22 3.98
C PRO A 39 -3.50 0.82 4.55
N VAL A 40 -3.05 -0.12 3.70
CA VAL A 40 -2.77 -1.51 4.10
C VAL A 40 -1.81 -1.59 5.29
N ARG A 41 -0.80 -0.70 5.30
CA ARG A 41 0.18 -0.65 6.38
C ARG A 41 -0.46 -0.28 7.72
N ASP A 42 -1.30 0.75 7.73
CA ASP A 42 -1.98 1.19 8.95
C ASP A 42 -2.91 0.10 9.49
N LEU A 43 -3.55 -0.66 8.59
CA LEU A 43 -4.39 -1.80 8.97
C LEU A 43 -3.58 -2.97 9.55
N ILE A 44 -2.37 -3.22 9.06
CA ILE A 44 -1.46 -4.22 9.63
C ILE A 44 -0.96 -3.75 11.00
N ASP A 45 -0.50 -2.51 11.11
CA ASP A 45 0.03 -1.94 12.36
C ASP A 45 -1.06 -1.85 13.45
N ALA A 46 -2.33 -1.68 13.06
CA ALA A 46 -3.49 -1.70 13.96
C ALA A 46 -4.03 -3.13 14.25
N GLY A 47 -3.43 -4.17 13.67
CA GLY A 47 -3.84 -5.56 13.89
C GLY A 47 -5.13 -5.98 13.18
N PHE A 48 -5.61 -5.24 12.18
CA PHE A 48 -6.77 -5.64 11.36
C PHE A 48 -6.39 -6.53 10.18
N LEU A 49 -5.13 -6.53 9.79
CA LEU A 49 -4.59 -7.40 8.74
C LEU A 49 -3.35 -8.15 9.25
N SER A 50 -3.17 -9.37 8.76
CA SER A 50 -1.98 -10.19 9.02
C SER A 50 -0.77 -9.62 8.28
N PRO A 51 0.41 -9.56 8.90
CA PRO A 51 1.65 -9.17 8.23
C PRO A 51 1.98 -10.09 7.05
N LEU A 52 2.71 -9.54 6.08
CA LEU A 52 3.22 -10.29 4.94
C LEU A 52 4.74 -10.33 4.99
N ILE A 53 5.30 -11.53 4.83
CA ILE A 53 6.73 -11.78 4.66
C ILE A 53 6.98 -12.17 3.22
N SER A 54 8.01 -11.62 2.59
CA SER A 54 8.39 -11.98 1.22
C SER A 54 9.79 -12.54 1.20
N LYS A 55 9.95 -13.74 0.62
CA LYS A 55 11.26 -14.31 0.32
C LYS A 55 11.49 -14.37 -1.18
N GLN A 56 12.73 -14.16 -1.58
CA GLN A 56 13.12 -14.28 -2.98
C GLN A 56 13.37 -15.75 -3.31
N PRO A 57 12.58 -16.36 -4.22
CA PRO A 57 12.88 -17.67 -4.75
C PRO A 57 14.14 -17.63 -5.64
N ALA A 58 14.93 -18.72 -5.63
CA ALA A 58 16.01 -18.93 -6.57
C ALA A 58 15.45 -19.22 -7.98
N THR A 59 14.38 -20.01 -8.05
CA THR A 59 13.65 -20.30 -9.29
C THR A 59 12.88 -19.08 -9.78
N ARG A 60 13.02 -18.74 -11.07
CA ARG A 60 12.32 -17.62 -11.71
C ARG A 60 11.64 -18.06 -13.00
N LEU A 61 10.44 -17.53 -13.21
CA LEU A 61 9.68 -17.74 -14.45
C LEU A 61 10.14 -16.74 -15.51
N ASP A 62 10.62 -17.23 -16.65
CA ASP A 62 11.01 -16.38 -17.77
C ASP A 62 9.79 -16.04 -18.65
N VAL A 63 9.44 -14.78 -18.71
CA VAL A 63 8.36 -14.24 -19.53
C VAL A 63 8.85 -13.18 -20.52
N SER A 64 10.14 -13.10 -20.76
CA SER A 64 10.76 -12.09 -21.63
C SER A 64 10.22 -12.12 -23.05
N LYS A 65 9.81 -13.29 -23.54
CA LYS A 65 9.27 -13.52 -24.90
C LYS A 65 7.74 -13.50 -24.96
N VAL A 66 7.03 -13.31 -23.83
CA VAL A 66 5.57 -13.35 -23.80
C VAL A 66 4.99 -12.01 -24.23
N GLY A 67 4.14 -12.03 -25.26
CA GLY A 67 3.44 -10.86 -25.77
C GLY A 67 2.40 -10.31 -24.77
N THR A 68 1.92 -9.07 -25.03
CA THR A 68 0.89 -8.42 -24.22
C THR A 68 -0.32 -8.04 -25.03
N ARG A 69 -1.51 -8.20 -24.42
CA ARG A 69 -2.80 -7.80 -24.99
C ARG A 69 -3.69 -7.22 -23.89
N ALA A 70 -4.39 -6.13 -24.18
CA ALA A 70 -5.29 -5.46 -23.21
C ALA A 70 -4.64 -5.15 -21.85
N GLY A 71 -3.34 -4.80 -21.85
CA GLY A 71 -2.62 -4.38 -20.64
C GLY A 71 -2.07 -5.53 -19.77
N ASP A 72 -2.27 -6.80 -20.15
CA ASP A 72 -1.65 -7.95 -19.46
C ASP A 72 -1.00 -8.93 -20.46
N PHE A 73 -0.33 -9.96 -19.96
CA PHE A 73 0.26 -11.01 -20.78
C PHE A 73 -0.82 -11.80 -21.55
N ILE A 74 -0.50 -12.23 -22.76
CA ILE A 74 -1.36 -13.14 -23.54
C ILE A 74 -1.41 -14.49 -22.80
N ALA A 75 -2.60 -14.87 -22.32
CA ALA A 75 -2.77 -15.99 -21.40
C ALA A 75 -2.24 -17.32 -21.95
N ARG A 76 -2.45 -17.60 -23.25
CA ARG A 76 -1.96 -18.82 -23.91
C ARG A 76 -0.42 -18.86 -23.95
N ASP A 77 0.19 -17.76 -24.37
CA ASP A 77 1.65 -17.69 -24.53
C ASP A 77 2.34 -17.72 -23.15
N LEU A 78 1.69 -17.08 -22.15
CA LEU A 78 2.14 -17.10 -20.77
C LEU A 78 2.11 -18.51 -20.18
N ALA A 79 1.01 -19.25 -20.39
CA ALA A 79 0.88 -20.61 -19.92
C ALA A 79 1.99 -21.51 -20.53
N ALA A 80 2.20 -21.43 -21.84
CA ALA A 80 3.23 -22.19 -22.53
C ALA A 80 4.65 -21.84 -22.07
N ALA A 81 4.94 -20.58 -21.77
CA ALA A 81 6.26 -20.13 -21.31
C ALA A 81 6.57 -20.57 -19.87
N VAL A 82 5.55 -20.61 -19.02
CA VAL A 82 5.70 -20.88 -17.57
C VAL A 82 5.60 -22.35 -17.24
N ASP A 83 4.74 -23.09 -17.96
CA ASP A 83 4.46 -24.51 -17.70
C ASP A 83 5.57 -25.41 -18.27
N GLN A 84 6.70 -25.43 -17.60
CA GLN A 84 7.86 -26.23 -17.93
C GLN A 84 8.18 -27.18 -16.76
N ASP A 85 8.24 -28.48 -16.99
CA ASP A 85 8.41 -29.52 -15.97
C ASP A 85 9.55 -29.25 -14.99
N ALA A 86 10.73 -28.91 -15.51
CA ALA A 86 11.89 -28.63 -14.67
C ALA A 86 11.68 -27.41 -13.77
N THR A 87 11.09 -26.34 -14.31
CA THR A 87 10.81 -25.10 -13.58
C THR A 87 9.69 -25.32 -12.55
N THR A 88 8.63 -26.05 -12.93
CA THR A 88 7.52 -26.38 -12.04
C THR A 88 8.00 -27.22 -10.86
N ARG A 89 8.84 -28.25 -11.12
CA ARG A 89 9.44 -29.09 -10.08
C ARG A 89 10.34 -28.27 -9.15
N ALA A 90 11.21 -27.45 -9.68
CA ALA A 90 12.09 -26.60 -8.88
C ALA A 90 11.30 -25.66 -8.00
N ALA A 91 10.28 -24.98 -8.57
CA ALA A 91 9.40 -24.06 -7.82
C ALA A 91 8.63 -24.77 -6.70
N VAL A 92 8.06 -25.95 -6.96
CA VAL A 92 7.33 -26.74 -5.96
C VAL A 92 8.27 -27.18 -4.83
N THR A 93 9.48 -27.67 -5.16
CA THR A 93 10.49 -28.05 -4.15
C THR A 93 10.85 -26.85 -3.26
N GLU A 94 10.99 -25.68 -3.85
CA GLU A 94 11.30 -24.45 -3.13
C GLU A 94 10.12 -24.00 -2.24
N ILE A 95 8.88 -24.10 -2.74
CA ILE A 95 7.66 -23.84 -1.95
C ILE A 95 7.60 -24.75 -0.73
N ILE A 96 7.86 -26.04 -0.89
CA ILE A 96 7.87 -27.03 0.20
C ILE A 96 8.96 -26.70 1.21
N THR A 97 10.15 -26.35 0.74
CA THR A 97 11.29 -26.01 1.60
C THR A 97 10.99 -24.80 2.50
N HIS A 98 10.48 -23.72 1.93
CA HIS A 98 10.11 -22.52 2.66
C HIS A 98 8.79 -22.64 3.45
N GLY A 99 7.93 -23.56 3.02
CA GLY A 99 6.60 -23.78 3.60
C GLY A 99 6.55 -24.83 4.72
N LYS A 100 7.68 -25.35 5.21
CA LYS A 100 7.72 -26.44 6.21
C LYS A 100 6.78 -26.20 7.40
N ASP A 101 6.85 -24.99 7.94
CA ASP A 101 6.10 -24.56 9.13
C ASP A 101 4.75 -23.90 8.79
N ARG A 102 4.32 -23.91 7.51
CA ARG A 102 3.08 -23.33 7.02
C ARG A 102 2.03 -24.38 6.80
N LYS A 103 0.77 -24.08 7.12
CA LYS A 103 -0.32 -25.05 7.16
C LYS A 103 -1.27 -24.95 5.96
N SER A 104 -1.43 -23.76 5.36
CA SER A 104 -2.49 -23.47 4.38
C SER A 104 -1.97 -22.64 3.23
N TRP A 105 -1.78 -23.27 2.06
CA TRP A 105 -1.05 -22.69 0.93
C TRP A 105 -1.95 -22.38 -0.26
N LEU A 106 -1.70 -21.28 -0.95
CA LEU A 106 -2.30 -20.95 -2.24
C LEU A 106 -1.23 -20.81 -3.31
N ALA A 107 -1.36 -21.54 -4.41
CA ALA A 107 -0.53 -21.42 -5.60
C ALA A 107 -1.38 -20.80 -6.74
N PHE A 108 -1.02 -19.59 -7.15
CA PHE A 108 -1.65 -18.92 -8.29
C PHE A 108 -0.89 -19.23 -9.56
N CYS A 109 -1.50 -20.02 -10.44
CA CYS A 109 -0.90 -20.56 -11.65
C CYS A 109 -1.29 -19.80 -12.91
N SER A 110 -0.47 -19.89 -13.97
CA SER A 110 -0.65 -19.16 -15.24
C SER A 110 -1.69 -19.78 -16.17
N GLY A 111 -2.01 -21.07 -16.00
CA GLY A 111 -2.97 -21.81 -16.80
C GLY A 111 -3.60 -22.95 -16.02
N VAL A 112 -4.63 -23.56 -16.60
CA VAL A 112 -5.31 -24.73 -16.02
C VAL A 112 -4.36 -25.92 -15.95
N ASP A 113 -3.68 -26.23 -17.05
CA ASP A 113 -2.72 -27.35 -17.11
C ASP A 113 -1.53 -27.10 -16.20
N HIS A 114 -0.99 -25.88 -16.17
CA HIS A 114 0.03 -25.52 -15.20
C HIS A 114 -0.41 -25.76 -13.76
N ALA A 115 -1.67 -25.43 -13.38
CA ALA A 115 -2.17 -25.70 -12.03
C ALA A 115 -2.30 -27.21 -11.74
N ARG A 116 -2.65 -28.02 -12.75
CA ARG A 116 -2.66 -29.49 -12.62
C ARG A 116 -1.25 -30.03 -12.41
N HIS A 117 -0.28 -29.62 -13.23
CA HIS A 117 1.13 -30.04 -13.10
C HIS A 117 1.71 -29.63 -11.74
N VAL A 118 1.42 -28.43 -11.25
CA VAL A 118 1.79 -27.99 -9.90
C VAL A 118 1.17 -28.87 -8.82
N ALA A 119 -0.10 -29.23 -8.94
CA ALA A 119 -0.78 -30.09 -7.97
C ALA A 119 -0.24 -31.52 -7.98
N GLU A 120 0.05 -32.07 -9.16
CA GLU A 120 0.68 -33.37 -9.32
C GLU A 120 2.10 -33.40 -8.73
N GLU A 121 2.85 -32.33 -8.94
CA GLU A 121 4.20 -32.23 -8.39
C GLU A 121 4.17 -32.11 -6.85
N PHE A 122 3.22 -31.35 -6.28
CA PHE A 122 2.98 -31.34 -4.84
C PHE A 122 2.68 -32.76 -4.32
N ALA A 123 1.77 -33.49 -4.99
CA ALA A 123 1.42 -34.85 -4.61
C ALA A 123 2.62 -35.81 -4.68
N ARG A 124 3.47 -35.71 -5.72
CA ARG A 124 4.73 -36.50 -5.84
C ARG A 124 5.68 -36.26 -4.67
N GLN A 125 5.67 -35.04 -4.12
CA GLN A 125 6.51 -34.65 -2.99
C GLN A 125 5.78 -34.75 -1.63
N GLY A 126 4.62 -35.45 -1.58
CA GLY A 126 3.92 -35.77 -0.34
C GLY A 126 3.03 -34.67 0.24
N ILE A 127 2.75 -33.62 -0.54
CA ILE A 127 1.86 -32.53 -0.12
C ILE A 127 0.46 -32.74 -0.70
N THR A 128 -0.56 -32.75 0.17
CA THR A 128 -1.95 -32.80 -0.28
C THR A 128 -2.34 -31.49 -1.00
N CYS A 129 -2.57 -31.58 -2.29
CA CYS A 129 -2.98 -30.45 -3.12
C CYS A 129 -4.24 -30.78 -3.92
N ARG A 130 -5.10 -29.79 -4.09
CA ARG A 130 -6.28 -29.84 -4.98
C ARG A 130 -6.29 -28.63 -5.89
N THR A 131 -6.95 -28.78 -7.02
CA THR A 131 -7.16 -27.70 -7.98
C THR A 131 -8.60 -27.22 -7.94
N ILE A 132 -8.80 -25.92 -8.19
CA ILE A 132 -10.12 -25.31 -8.37
C ILE A 132 -10.08 -24.44 -9.61
N PHE A 133 -11.03 -24.66 -10.53
CA PHE A 133 -11.16 -23.92 -11.78
C PHE A 133 -12.54 -23.28 -11.92
N GLY A 134 -12.76 -22.50 -12.99
CA GLY A 134 -14.03 -21.84 -13.25
C GLY A 134 -15.18 -22.82 -13.53
N ASP A 135 -14.88 -23.94 -14.15
CA ASP A 135 -15.77 -25.03 -14.52
C ASP A 135 -15.93 -26.10 -13.42
N THR A 136 -15.19 -26.00 -12.30
CA THR A 136 -15.37 -26.91 -11.16
C THR A 136 -16.80 -26.77 -10.61
N PRO A 137 -17.58 -27.86 -10.54
CA PRO A 137 -18.95 -27.86 -10.01
C PRO A 137 -19.01 -27.22 -8.62
N LYS A 138 -20.11 -26.55 -8.31
CA LYS A 138 -20.25 -25.79 -7.06
C LYS A 138 -20.07 -26.69 -5.84
N GLU A 139 -20.71 -27.85 -5.84
CA GLU A 139 -20.70 -28.82 -4.74
C GLU A 139 -19.28 -29.34 -4.50
N GLU A 140 -18.55 -29.68 -5.56
CA GLU A 140 -17.16 -30.11 -5.48
C GLU A 140 -16.25 -28.99 -4.97
N ARG A 141 -16.44 -27.77 -5.49
CA ARG A 141 -15.72 -26.58 -5.04
C ARG A 141 -15.93 -26.32 -3.57
N ASP A 142 -17.16 -26.36 -3.10
CA ASP A 142 -17.52 -26.14 -1.71
C ASP A 142 -16.93 -27.23 -0.79
N ALA A 143 -16.92 -28.49 -1.24
CA ALA A 143 -16.28 -29.60 -0.54
C ALA A 143 -14.75 -29.43 -0.44
N ILE A 144 -14.07 -29.06 -1.54
CA ILE A 144 -12.62 -28.80 -1.54
C ILE A 144 -12.30 -27.63 -0.60
N ILE A 145 -13.06 -26.55 -0.65
CA ILE A 145 -12.84 -25.37 0.21
C ILE A 145 -13.08 -25.74 1.68
N ALA A 146 -14.08 -26.56 1.99
CA ALA A 146 -14.34 -27.02 3.34
C ALA A 146 -13.20 -27.91 3.87
N ALA A 147 -12.70 -28.84 3.07
CA ALA A 147 -11.56 -29.70 3.40
C ALA A 147 -10.27 -28.88 3.60
N PHE A 148 -10.03 -27.87 2.75
CA PHE A 148 -8.90 -26.95 2.90
C PHE A 148 -8.98 -26.14 4.21
N LYS A 149 -10.17 -25.65 4.57
CA LYS A 149 -10.38 -24.93 5.84
C LYS A 149 -10.19 -25.82 7.08
N ARG A 150 -10.42 -27.13 6.96
CA ARG A 150 -10.17 -28.11 8.03
C ARG A 150 -8.73 -28.62 8.04
N SER A 151 -7.85 -28.09 7.15
CA SER A 151 -6.45 -28.51 6.99
C SER A 151 -6.26 -29.96 6.52
N GLU A 152 -7.28 -30.60 5.94
CA GLU A 152 -7.21 -31.89 5.27
C GLU A 152 -6.46 -31.78 3.93
N ILE A 153 -6.53 -30.62 3.31
CA ILE A 153 -5.79 -30.24 2.12
C ILE A 153 -4.84 -29.12 2.50
N ARG A 154 -3.54 -29.30 2.25
CA ARG A 154 -2.51 -28.33 2.60
C ARG A 154 -2.36 -27.22 1.55
N ALA A 155 -2.53 -27.55 0.28
CA ALA A 155 -2.34 -26.62 -0.83
C ALA A 155 -3.54 -26.58 -1.78
N LEU A 156 -3.87 -25.40 -2.29
CA LEU A 156 -4.77 -25.22 -3.42
C LEU A 156 -4.01 -24.57 -4.56
N ALA A 157 -4.06 -25.18 -5.75
CA ALA A 157 -3.54 -24.61 -6.99
C ALA A 157 -4.69 -24.15 -7.88
N SER A 158 -4.63 -22.94 -8.42
CA SER A 158 -5.72 -22.38 -9.20
C SER A 158 -5.27 -21.35 -10.22
N MET A 159 -6.03 -21.25 -11.30
CA MET A 159 -5.92 -20.18 -12.30
C MET A 159 -7.17 -19.30 -12.22
N GLY A 160 -7.03 -18.09 -11.64
CA GLY A 160 -8.04 -17.03 -11.67
C GLY A 160 -9.16 -17.09 -10.63
N VAL A 161 -9.64 -18.26 -10.22
CA VAL A 161 -10.86 -18.42 -9.40
C VAL A 161 -10.69 -18.01 -7.95
N LEU A 162 -9.53 -18.24 -7.35
CA LEU A 162 -9.27 -17.93 -5.94
C LEU A 162 -8.92 -16.45 -5.69
N THR A 163 -8.89 -15.62 -6.73
CA THR A 163 -8.58 -14.19 -6.63
C THR A 163 -9.76 -13.35 -6.17
N THR A 164 -11.01 -13.80 -6.40
CA THR A 164 -12.24 -13.11 -6.00
C THR A 164 -13.18 -14.07 -5.29
N GLY A 165 -13.92 -13.58 -4.30
CA GLY A 165 -14.96 -14.37 -3.59
C GLY A 165 -14.46 -15.49 -2.67
N PHE A 166 -13.20 -15.92 -2.79
CA PHE A 166 -12.64 -16.98 -1.95
C PHE A 166 -12.32 -16.48 -0.54
N ASN A 167 -12.82 -17.14 0.48
CA ASN A 167 -12.59 -16.80 1.88
C ASN A 167 -11.97 -17.96 2.67
N ALA A 168 -10.64 -17.94 2.82
CA ALA A 168 -9.86 -18.81 3.67
C ALA A 168 -8.85 -17.97 4.48
N PRO A 169 -9.22 -17.48 5.67
CA PRO A 169 -8.37 -16.60 6.47
C PRO A 169 -7.05 -17.26 6.93
N ALA A 170 -7.05 -18.58 7.11
CA ALA A 170 -5.91 -19.34 7.57
C ALA A 170 -4.76 -19.46 6.56
N VAL A 171 -4.91 -18.93 5.34
CA VAL A 171 -3.82 -18.95 4.34
C VAL A 171 -2.59 -18.24 4.87
N ASP A 172 -1.50 -18.99 5.03
CA ASP A 172 -0.23 -18.55 5.61
C ASP A 172 0.96 -18.67 4.65
N LEU A 173 0.73 -19.19 3.41
CA LEU A 173 1.68 -19.16 2.31
C LEU A 173 0.97 -18.88 0.98
N ILE A 174 1.54 -17.98 0.19
CA ILE A 174 1.14 -17.69 -1.19
C ILE A 174 2.32 -17.88 -2.12
N ALA A 175 2.16 -18.74 -3.12
CA ALA A 175 3.10 -18.92 -4.22
C ALA A 175 2.55 -18.22 -5.48
N LEU A 176 3.25 -17.21 -5.95
CA LEU A 176 2.92 -16.49 -7.17
C LEU A 176 3.65 -17.14 -8.35
N LEU A 177 2.97 -18.09 -9.00
CA LEU A 177 3.42 -18.78 -10.22
C LEU A 177 2.73 -18.18 -11.48
N ARG A 178 2.11 -17.03 -11.34
CA ARG A 178 1.44 -16.30 -12.40
C ARG A 178 2.01 -14.90 -12.55
N PRO A 179 2.86 -14.65 -13.53
CA PRO A 179 3.21 -13.30 -13.94
C PRO A 179 1.97 -12.52 -14.40
N THR A 180 1.88 -11.25 -13.98
CA THR A 180 0.81 -10.35 -14.43
C THR A 180 1.31 -8.92 -14.55
N LYS A 181 0.76 -8.16 -15.50
CA LYS A 181 0.91 -6.71 -15.61
C LYS A 181 -0.24 -5.96 -14.94
N SER A 182 -1.26 -6.69 -14.48
CA SER A 182 -2.39 -6.12 -13.75
C SER A 182 -2.03 -5.93 -12.27
N ALA A 183 -1.87 -4.68 -11.86
CA ALA A 183 -1.66 -4.31 -10.46
C ALA A 183 -2.82 -4.76 -9.58
N GLY A 184 -4.07 -4.67 -10.08
CA GLY A 184 -5.26 -5.13 -9.36
C GLY A 184 -5.25 -6.63 -9.10
N LEU A 185 -4.88 -7.45 -10.09
CA LEU A 185 -4.77 -8.89 -9.93
C LEU A 185 -3.68 -9.26 -8.92
N TYR A 186 -2.52 -8.59 -8.97
CA TYR A 186 -1.46 -8.78 -8.00
C TYR A 186 -1.92 -8.49 -6.56
N VAL A 187 -2.58 -7.35 -6.34
CA VAL A 187 -3.14 -6.98 -5.02
C VAL A 187 -4.18 -8.01 -4.55
N GLN A 188 -5.03 -8.50 -5.44
CA GLN A 188 -6.04 -9.52 -5.11
C GLN A 188 -5.40 -10.86 -4.71
N MET A 189 -4.37 -11.32 -5.43
CA MET A 189 -3.65 -12.56 -5.09
C MET A 189 -2.98 -12.45 -3.72
N VAL A 190 -2.17 -11.41 -3.49
CA VAL A 190 -1.43 -11.23 -2.23
C VAL A 190 -2.37 -10.92 -1.07
N GLY A 191 -3.45 -10.18 -1.33
CA GLY A 191 -4.48 -9.84 -0.34
C GLY A 191 -5.23 -11.05 0.25
N ARG A 192 -5.10 -12.25 -0.33
CA ARG A 192 -5.61 -13.48 0.31
C ARG A 192 -4.83 -13.83 1.57
N GLY A 193 -3.56 -13.45 1.63
CA GLY A 193 -2.69 -13.69 2.78
C GLY A 193 -2.80 -12.65 3.90
N THR A 194 -3.45 -11.51 3.68
CA THR A 194 -3.55 -10.47 4.72
C THR A 194 -4.65 -10.72 5.76
N ARG A 195 -5.48 -11.74 5.60
CA ARG A 195 -6.58 -12.01 6.52
C ARG A 195 -6.09 -12.59 7.83
N LEU A 196 -6.72 -12.18 8.93
CA LEU A 196 -6.44 -12.70 10.26
C LEU A 196 -7.06 -14.10 10.45
N ALA A 197 -6.31 -14.97 11.10
CA ALA A 197 -6.81 -16.26 11.57
C ALA A 197 -6.15 -16.60 12.92
N PRO A 198 -6.77 -17.44 13.76
CA PRO A 198 -6.11 -18.01 14.94
C PRO A 198 -4.81 -18.72 14.51
N ASP A 199 -3.79 -18.65 15.34
CA ASP A 199 -2.48 -19.29 15.14
C ASP A 199 -1.73 -18.87 13.86
N LYS A 200 -2.13 -17.77 13.23
CA LYS A 200 -1.45 -17.19 12.06
C LYS A 200 -0.76 -15.90 12.44
N GLU A 201 0.57 -15.93 12.53
CA GLU A 201 1.38 -14.75 12.81
C GLU A 201 1.55 -13.84 11.57
N ASN A 202 1.76 -14.45 10.40
CA ASN A 202 1.99 -13.77 9.14
C ASN A 202 1.68 -14.68 7.94
N CYS A 203 1.79 -14.14 6.73
CA CYS A 203 1.73 -14.94 5.51
C CYS A 203 3.00 -14.77 4.68
N LEU A 204 3.63 -15.91 4.35
CA LEU A 204 4.79 -15.97 3.47
C LEU A 204 4.36 -15.84 2.01
N VAL A 205 4.97 -14.91 1.28
CA VAL A 205 4.76 -14.72 -0.16
C VAL A 205 6.04 -15.09 -0.91
N LEU A 206 5.96 -16.11 -1.76
CA LEU A 206 7.02 -16.55 -2.65
C LEU A 206 6.69 -16.10 -4.08
N ASP A 207 7.44 -15.14 -4.60
CA ASP A 207 7.19 -14.54 -5.91
C ASP A 207 8.14 -15.08 -7.00
N PHE A 208 7.76 -16.21 -7.59
CA PHE A 208 8.46 -16.80 -8.74
C PHE A 208 8.26 -16.00 -10.03
N ALA A 209 7.20 -15.22 -10.06
CA ALA A 209 6.70 -14.51 -11.24
C ALA A 209 7.26 -13.09 -11.42
N GLY A 210 7.99 -12.57 -10.42
CA GLY A 210 8.54 -11.22 -10.43
C GLY A 210 7.46 -10.12 -10.35
N ASN A 211 6.31 -10.42 -9.77
CA ASN A 211 5.20 -9.46 -9.64
C ASN A 211 5.55 -8.35 -8.65
N VAL A 212 6.19 -8.69 -7.52
CA VAL A 212 6.67 -7.72 -6.54
C VAL A 212 7.64 -6.73 -7.19
N ARG A 213 8.54 -7.22 -8.02
CA ARG A 213 9.49 -6.37 -8.77
C ARG A 213 8.80 -5.48 -9.80
N ARG A 214 7.72 -5.98 -10.42
CA ARG A 214 6.96 -5.26 -11.47
C ARG A 214 6.02 -4.22 -10.91
N HIS A 215 5.35 -4.48 -9.79
CA HIS A 215 4.30 -3.65 -9.22
C HIS A 215 4.72 -2.90 -7.96
N GLY A 216 5.78 -3.32 -7.30
CA GLY A 216 6.19 -2.81 -6.00
C GLY A 216 5.53 -3.53 -4.82
N PRO A 217 5.84 -3.07 -3.60
CA PRO A 217 5.17 -3.51 -2.38
C PRO A 217 3.67 -3.29 -2.45
N ILE A 218 2.89 -4.21 -1.88
CA ILE A 218 1.41 -4.19 -1.97
C ILE A 218 0.79 -2.91 -1.42
N ASP A 219 1.39 -2.32 -0.40
CA ASP A 219 0.97 -1.07 0.24
C ASP A 219 1.35 0.20 -0.55
N LEU A 220 2.16 0.06 -1.60
CA LEU A 220 2.58 1.14 -2.51
C LEU A 220 2.10 0.97 -3.95
N VAL A 221 1.34 -0.08 -4.23
CA VAL A 221 0.85 -0.36 -5.58
C VAL A 221 -0.05 0.77 -6.07
N ARG A 222 0.30 1.32 -7.23
CA ARG A 222 -0.51 2.33 -7.94
C ARG A 222 -0.71 1.91 -9.39
N PRO A 223 -1.86 2.22 -9.99
CA PRO A 223 -2.05 1.96 -11.41
C PRO A 223 -1.08 2.81 -12.21
N LYS A 224 -0.43 2.20 -13.21
CA LYS A 224 0.33 2.95 -14.22
C LYS A 224 -0.67 3.69 -15.10
N ARG A 225 -0.48 5.00 -15.27
CA ARG A 225 -1.28 5.80 -16.19
C ARG A 225 -0.76 5.61 -17.62
N PRO A 226 -1.63 5.68 -18.65
CA PRO A 226 -1.18 5.81 -20.03
C PRO A 226 -0.28 7.04 -20.15
N GLY A 227 0.98 6.87 -20.55
CA GLY A 227 1.94 7.96 -20.66
C GLY A 227 2.98 8.04 -19.52
N ASP A 228 2.87 7.28 -18.46
CA ASP A 228 3.96 7.08 -17.51
C ASP A 228 5.08 6.27 -18.19
N GLY A 229 5.83 6.94 -19.04
CA GLY A 229 7.01 6.40 -19.70
C GLY A 229 8.09 6.09 -18.68
N GLY A 230 8.42 4.83 -18.55
CA GLY A 230 9.50 4.38 -17.70
C GLY A 230 9.15 3.10 -16.96
N GLY A 231 9.24 1.97 -17.65
CA GLY A 231 9.22 0.64 -17.02
C GLY A 231 10.48 0.38 -16.20
N GLY A 232 10.76 1.21 -15.20
CA GLY A 232 11.80 0.95 -14.22
C GLY A 232 11.27 0.00 -13.16
N GLU A 233 11.99 -1.11 -12.91
CA GLU A 233 11.75 -1.95 -11.75
C GLU A 233 11.98 -1.14 -10.48
N ALA A 234 11.13 -1.30 -9.49
CA ALA A 234 11.30 -0.61 -8.23
C ALA A 234 12.54 -1.16 -7.50
N PRO A 235 13.43 -0.32 -6.92
CA PRO A 235 14.73 -0.75 -6.36
C PRO A 235 14.56 -1.51 -5.03
N THR A 236 15.15 -2.71 -4.92
CA THR A 236 15.11 -3.57 -3.73
C THR A 236 16.43 -4.18 -3.36
N LYS A 237 16.49 -4.77 -2.17
CA LYS A 237 17.56 -5.62 -1.69
C LYS A 237 17.03 -6.88 -1.03
N VAL A 238 17.88 -7.88 -0.95
CA VAL A 238 17.64 -9.17 -0.27
C VAL A 238 18.46 -9.19 1.02
N CYS A 239 17.86 -9.69 2.08
CA CYS A 239 18.56 -9.91 3.33
C CYS A 239 19.54 -11.08 3.16
N PRO A 240 20.81 -10.93 3.54
CA PRO A 240 21.79 -12.01 3.43
C PRO A 240 21.56 -13.14 4.43
N GLU A 241 20.80 -12.89 5.52
CA GLU A 241 20.57 -13.86 6.58
C GLU A 241 19.32 -14.71 6.37
N CYS A 242 18.24 -14.12 5.80
CA CYS A 242 16.97 -14.83 5.71
C CYS A 242 16.31 -14.74 4.33
N ASP A 243 17.00 -14.22 3.32
CA ASP A 243 16.55 -14.05 1.94
C ASP A 243 15.27 -13.20 1.78
N SER A 244 14.87 -12.47 2.82
CA SER A 244 13.75 -11.55 2.75
C SER A 244 14.00 -10.41 1.79
N ILE A 245 13.00 -10.12 0.96
CA ILE A 245 13.04 -9.03 -0.01
C ILE A 245 12.47 -7.77 0.64
N MET A 246 13.20 -6.66 0.53
CA MET A 246 12.81 -5.40 1.12
C MET A 246 13.20 -4.19 0.27
N ALA A 247 12.66 -3.01 0.61
CA ALA A 247 13.04 -1.77 -0.05
C ALA A 247 14.55 -1.52 0.09
N LEU A 248 15.19 -0.99 -0.97
CA LEU A 248 16.62 -0.66 -0.95
C LEU A 248 16.99 0.29 0.21
N SER A 249 16.04 1.11 0.64
CA SER A 249 16.19 2.07 1.73
C SER A 249 16.04 1.47 3.14
N ALA A 250 15.63 0.21 3.28
CA ALA A 250 15.52 -0.42 4.60
C ALA A 250 16.90 -0.50 5.25
N THR A 251 17.03 -0.05 6.48
CA THR A 251 18.28 -0.13 7.27
C THR A 251 18.36 -1.38 8.10
N GLU A 252 17.22 -2.02 8.33
CA GLU A 252 17.07 -3.25 9.12
C GLU A 252 16.11 -4.20 8.40
N CYS A 253 16.34 -5.49 8.49
CA CYS A 253 15.44 -6.50 7.95
C CYS A 253 14.19 -6.62 8.84
N PRO A 254 12.98 -6.44 8.30
CA PRO A 254 11.77 -6.54 9.11
C PRO A 254 11.46 -7.95 9.61
N ASP A 255 12.09 -8.98 9.02
CA ASP A 255 11.81 -10.39 9.33
C ASP A 255 12.79 -11.00 10.33
N CYS A 256 14.08 -10.71 10.22
CA CYS A 256 15.10 -11.28 11.09
C CYS A 256 15.90 -10.27 11.92
N GLY A 257 15.65 -8.97 11.75
CA GLY A 257 16.36 -7.92 12.47
C GLY A 257 17.79 -7.65 11.97
N TYR A 258 18.23 -8.25 10.86
CA TYR A 258 19.57 -7.98 10.32
C TYR A 258 19.73 -6.50 9.98
N VAL A 259 20.72 -5.85 10.61
CA VAL A 259 21.05 -4.46 10.35
C VAL A 259 22.03 -4.37 9.18
N PHE A 260 21.62 -3.69 8.12
CA PHE A 260 22.47 -3.49 6.94
C PHE A 260 23.57 -2.47 7.25
N PRO A 261 24.84 -2.77 6.90
CA PRO A 261 25.92 -1.82 7.07
C PRO A 261 25.64 -0.53 6.29
N ALA A 262 25.99 0.61 6.87
CA ALA A 262 25.87 1.90 6.21
C ALA A 262 26.64 1.88 4.88
N ARG A 263 25.97 2.19 3.79
CA ARG A 263 26.51 2.04 2.44
C ARG A 263 27.59 3.09 2.18
N GLU A 264 28.81 2.67 2.04
CA GLU A 264 29.81 3.47 1.30
C GLU A 264 29.39 3.58 -0.15
N VAL A 265 29.25 4.80 -0.63
CA VAL A 265 28.75 5.07 -2.00
C VAL A 265 29.85 4.70 -3.02
N LYS A 266 29.84 3.45 -3.48
CA LYS A 266 30.52 3.05 -4.72
C LYS A 266 29.45 2.63 -5.73
N ILE A 267 29.36 3.38 -6.82
CA ILE A 267 28.41 3.19 -7.91
C ILE A 267 28.80 1.94 -8.69
N ALA A 268 28.02 0.87 -8.60
CA ALA A 268 28.05 -0.25 -9.53
C ALA A 268 26.63 -0.71 -9.87
N PRO A 269 26.28 -0.97 -11.14
CA PRO A 269 24.93 -1.27 -11.56
C PRO A 269 24.62 -2.77 -11.42
N THR A 270 23.79 -3.17 -10.47
CA THR A 270 23.18 -4.49 -10.46
C THR A 270 21.75 -4.45 -9.97
N ALA A 271 20.91 -5.19 -10.67
CA ALA A 271 19.46 -5.19 -10.58
C ALA A 271 18.95 -5.60 -9.19
N ALA A 272 18.00 -4.87 -8.70
CA ALA A 272 17.43 -4.96 -7.37
C ALA A 272 16.06 -5.66 -7.34
N THR A 273 15.73 -6.26 -6.23
CA THR A 273 14.46 -6.96 -5.95
C THR A 273 13.69 -6.28 -4.79
N LEU A 274 12.37 -6.16 -4.86
CA LEU A 274 11.51 -5.34 -3.98
C LEU A 274 10.78 -6.10 -2.86
N PRO A 275 10.54 -5.49 -1.68
CA PRO A 275 9.71 -6.07 -0.64
C PRO A 275 8.22 -6.01 -0.96
N VAL A 276 7.45 -6.88 -0.31
CA VAL A 276 5.98 -6.85 -0.37
C VAL A 276 5.41 -5.68 0.45
N LEU A 277 6.14 -5.22 1.45
CA LEU A 277 5.77 -4.07 2.30
C LEU A 277 6.82 -2.95 2.21
N SER A 278 6.37 -1.71 2.23
CA SER A 278 7.26 -0.53 2.33
C SER A 278 7.87 -0.39 3.73
N PRO A 279 9.02 0.29 3.88
CA PRO A 279 9.55 0.61 5.20
C PRO A 279 8.54 1.45 5.99
N LYS A 280 8.53 1.32 7.32
CA LYS A 280 7.67 2.13 8.20
C LYS A 280 7.80 3.60 7.85
N VAL A 281 6.67 4.25 7.69
CA VAL A 281 6.61 5.70 7.42
C VAL A 281 7.16 6.43 8.63
N GLN A 282 8.32 7.07 8.48
CA GLN A 282 8.84 7.96 9.49
C GLN A 282 8.12 9.31 9.42
N TRP A 283 7.45 9.65 10.51
CA TRP A 283 6.90 10.98 10.69
C TRP A 283 7.96 11.91 11.27
N LEU A 284 8.22 13.00 10.56
CA LEU A 284 9.20 14.00 10.93
C LEU A 284 8.45 15.23 11.45
N SER A 285 8.72 15.62 12.69
CA SER A 285 8.14 16.82 13.29
C SER A 285 8.58 18.07 12.52
N VAL A 286 7.64 18.92 12.16
CA VAL A 286 7.88 20.17 11.44
C VAL A 286 8.01 21.30 12.45
N HIS A 287 9.17 21.94 12.49
CA HIS A 287 9.48 23.08 13.36
C HIS A 287 9.26 24.43 12.65
N GLY A 288 9.35 24.47 11.34
CA GLY A 288 9.16 25.66 10.54
C GLY A 288 8.76 25.36 9.10
N VAL A 289 7.96 26.25 8.51
CA VAL A 289 7.59 26.20 7.10
C VAL A 289 7.92 27.52 6.45
N TYR A 290 8.68 27.50 5.37
CA TYR A 290 9.13 28.67 4.65
C TYR A 290 8.68 28.61 3.21
N TYR A 291 8.28 29.74 2.66
CA TYR A 291 7.76 29.87 1.31
C TYR A 291 8.66 30.79 0.52
N SER A 292 9.05 30.39 -0.69
CA SER A 292 9.89 31.20 -1.58
C SER A 292 9.51 30.97 -3.04
N ARG A 293 9.79 31.95 -3.87
CA ARG A 293 9.64 31.83 -5.31
C ARG A 293 10.78 30.99 -5.87
N HIS A 294 10.47 30.11 -6.80
CA HIS A 294 11.43 29.29 -7.53
C HIS A 294 11.19 29.47 -9.03
N ASP A 295 12.16 30.09 -9.70
CA ASP A 295 12.14 30.32 -11.13
C ASP A 295 12.96 29.22 -11.84
N LYS A 296 12.30 28.48 -12.71
CA LYS A 296 12.94 27.44 -13.53
C LYS A 296 13.34 28.03 -14.89
N ARG A 297 14.58 27.86 -15.30
CA ARG A 297 15.12 28.35 -16.60
C ARG A 297 14.23 27.86 -17.76
N GLY A 298 13.54 28.77 -18.44
CA GLY A 298 12.61 28.47 -19.55
C GLY A 298 11.27 27.83 -19.13
N GLY A 299 10.91 27.81 -17.84
CA GLY A 299 9.65 27.26 -17.33
C GLY A 299 8.84 28.29 -16.55
N ARG A 300 7.59 27.90 -16.19
CA ARG A 300 6.74 28.72 -15.32
C ARG A 300 7.25 28.66 -13.88
N PRO A 301 7.15 29.77 -13.12
CA PRO A 301 7.56 29.78 -11.73
C PRO A 301 6.68 28.87 -10.86
N SER A 302 7.22 28.43 -9.74
CA SER A 302 6.51 27.66 -8.72
C SER A 302 6.83 28.18 -7.32
N MET A 303 5.92 28.02 -6.40
CA MET A 303 6.17 28.29 -4.98
C MET A 303 6.91 27.10 -4.38
N LYS A 304 8.15 27.33 -3.93
CA LYS A 304 8.92 26.37 -3.17
C LYS A 304 8.52 26.46 -1.71
N VAL A 305 8.13 25.32 -1.14
CA VAL A 305 7.81 25.18 0.28
C VAL A 305 8.89 24.36 0.93
N THR A 306 9.53 24.91 1.95
CA THR A 306 10.61 24.27 2.70
C THR A 306 10.13 23.94 4.12
N TYR A 307 10.17 22.69 4.48
CA TYR A 307 9.84 22.20 5.82
C TYR A 307 11.11 21.94 6.62
N SER A 308 11.27 22.62 7.75
CA SER A 308 12.37 22.39 8.68
C SER A 308 12.01 21.29 9.67
N CYS A 309 12.78 20.20 9.67
CA CYS A 309 12.58 19.01 10.51
C CYS A 309 13.88 18.70 11.25
N GLY A 310 14.10 19.35 12.38
CA GLY A 310 15.39 19.31 13.11
C GLY A 310 16.52 19.89 12.27
N LEU A 311 17.59 19.12 12.07
CA LEU A 311 18.75 19.53 11.26
C LEU A 311 18.57 19.35 9.75
N LYS A 312 17.43 18.81 9.31
CA LYS A 312 17.15 18.55 7.89
C LYS A 312 16.01 19.40 7.40
N SER A 313 16.04 19.75 6.11
CA SER A 313 14.98 20.46 5.42
C SER A 313 14.49 19.66 4.23
N TYR A 314 13.17 19.66 4.00
CA TYR A 314 12.52 18.98 2.90
C TYR A 314 11.75 19.99 2.06
N ASN A 315 11.82 19.83 0.75
CA ASN A 315 11.24 20.79 -0.19
C ASN A 315 10.16 20.15 -1.04
N GLU A 316 9.12 20.92 -1.32
CA GLU A 316 8.16 20.62 -2.38
C GLU A 316 7.89 21.86 -3.24
N TRP A 317 7.36 21.66 -4.44
CA TRP A 317 7.08 22.74 -5.39
C TRP A 317 5.59 22.75 -5.70
N VAL A 318 4.93 23.85 -5.37
CA VAL A 318 3.51 24.07 -5.62
C VAL A 318 3.36 24.90 -6.90
N CYS A 319 2.79 24.28 -7.92
CA CYS A 319 2.74 24.80 -9.28
C CYS A 319 1.50 25.68 -9.51
N VAL A 320 1.43 26.86 -8.88
CA VAL A 320 0.27 27.76 -8.87
C VAL A 320 -0.06 28.27 -10.28
N GLU A 321 0.96 28.67 -11.06
CA GLU A 321 0.81 29.27 -12.40
C GLU A 321 0.82 28.25 -13.55
N HIS A 322 0.95 26.95 -13.23
CA HIS A 322 0.96 25.89 -14.22
C HIS A 322 -0.46 25.57 -14.72
N GLN A 323 -0.54 24.70 -15.73
CA GLN A 323 -1.80 24.22 -16.30
C GLN A 323 -1.91 22.68 -16.13
N GLY A 324 -3.10 22.14 -16.36
CA GLY A 324 -3.35 20.71 -16.32
C GLY A 324 -3.12 20.12 -14.92
N TYR A 325 -2.53 18.93 -14.89
CA TYR A 325 -2.31 18.12 -13.67
C TYR A 325 -1.50 18.85 -12.57
N ALA A 326 -0.45 19.59 -12.97
CA ALA A 326 0.39 20.31 -12.01
C ALA A 326 -0.41 21.38 -11.24
N ARG A 327 -1.32 22.08 -11.94
CA ARG A 327 -2.23 23.05 -11.32
C ARG A 327 -3.27 22.38 -10.43
N GLN A 328 -3.82 21.25 -10.85
CA GLN A 328 -4.80 20.50 -10.06
C GLN A 328 -4.17 20.03 -8.74
N LYS A 329 -2.95 19.48 -8.78
CA LYS A 329 -2.19 19.10 -7.58
C LYS A 329 -1.92 20.30 -6.66
N ALA A 330 -1.60 21.47 -7.23
CA ALA A 330 -1.43 22.69 -6.46
C ALA A 330 -2.74 23.16 -5.79
N LEU A 331 -3.86 23.02 -6.49
CA LEU A 331 -5.20 23.36 -5.96
C LEU A 331 -5.59 22.45 -4.79
N GLU A 332 -5.34 21.14 -4.90
CA GLU A 332 -5.59 20.19 -3.81
C GLU A 332 -4.69 20.48 -2.60
N TRP A 333 -3.41 20.78 -2.86
CA TRP A 333 -2.45 21.18 -1.84
C TRP A 333 -2.91 22.43 -1.09
N TRP A 334 -3.42 23.44 -1.82
CA TRP A 334 -3.93 24.69 -1.27
C TRP A 334 -5.18 24.47 -0.42
N ARG A 335 -6.16 23.76 -0.96
CA ARG A 335 -7.43 23.45 -0.27
C ARG A 335 -7.24 22.75 1.07
N LYS A 336 -6.25 21.86 1.16
CA LYS A 336 -5.93 21.17 2.42
C LYS A 336 -5.36 22.09 3.50
N ARG A 337 -4.81 23.25 3.13
CA ARG A 337 -4.15 24.18 4.05
C ARG A 337 -4.91 25.49 4.28
N ALA A 338 -5.76 25.85 3.36
CA ALA A 338 -6.60 27.05 3.43
C ALA A 338 -8.02 26.69 2.98
N PRO A 339 -8.77 25.87 3.75
CA PRO A 339 -10.14 25.53 3.43
C PRO A 339 -11.00 26.82 3.42
N GLY A 340 -11.74 27.04 2.33
CA GLY A 340 -12.57 28.24 2.16
C GLY A 340 -11.90 29.43 1.47
N PHE A 341 -10.58 29.39 1.25
CA PHE A 341 -9.87 30.43 0.51
C PHE A 341 -9.49 29.94 -0.90
N PRO A 342 -9.81 30.73 -1.96
CA PRO A 342 -9.44 30.35 -3.31
C PRO A 342 -7.92 30.38 -3.48
N MET A 343 -7.37 29.44 -4.25
CA MET A 343 -5.94 29.45 -4.57
C MET A 343 -5.62 30.68 -5.44
N PRO A 344 -4.58 31.46 -5.10
CA PRO A 344 -4.12 32.61 -5.88
C PRO A 344 -3.73 32.23 -7.32
N ARG A 345 -3.69 33.22 -8.20
CA ARG A 345 -3.33 33.01 -9.61
C ARG A 345 -1.84 33.07 -9.88
N THR A 346 -1.09 33.81 -9.07
CA THR A 346 0.36 33.98 -9.18
C THR A 346 1.10 33.41 -7.99
N VAL A 347 2.40 33.12 -8.18
CA VAL A 347 3.25 32.61 -7.10
C VAL A 347 3.49 33.68 -6.04
N ASP A 348 3.60 34.92 -6.44
CA ASP A 348 3.85 36.05 -5.52
C ASP A 348 2.63 36.29 -4.61
N ASP A 349 1.41 36.24 -5.17
CA ASP A 349 0.17 36.31 -4.39
C ASP A 349 0.05 35.13 -3.42
N ALA A 350 0.47 33.92 -3.85
CA ALA A 350 0.45 32.75 -3.02
C ALA A 350 1.42 32.86 -1.81
N ILE A 351 2.59 33.44 -2.04
CA ILE A 351 3.56 33.74 -0.99
C ILE A 351 3.05 34.82 -0.04
N ALA A 352 2.45 35.88 -0.58
CA ALA A 352 1.84 36.95 0.24
C ALA A 352 0.73 36.41 1.15
N GLN A 353 -0.04 35.42 0.70
CA GLN A 353 -1.11 34.78 1.45
C GLN A 353 -0.64 33.58 2.31
N ALA A 354 0.65 33.27 2.30
CA ALA A 354 1.20 32.09 3.01
C ALA A 354 0.95 32.11 4.53
N GLY A 355 0.75 33.28 5.12
CA GLY A 355 0.38 33.44 6.53
C GLY A 355 -0.99 32.82 6.90
N GLN A 356 -1.87 32.63 5.92
CA GLN A 356 -3.21 32.02 6.10
C GLN A 356 -3.19 30.50 6.00
N LEU A 357 -2.06 29.91 5.58
CA LEU A 357 -1.95 28.48 5.37
C LEU A 357 -1.74 27.73 6.70
N THR A 358 -2.57 26.75 6.97
CA THR A 358 -2.37 25.82 8.10
C THR A 358 -1.06 25.08 7.92
N ARG A 359 -0.20 25.15 8.93
CA ARG A 359 1.10 24.46 8.94
C ARG A 359 0.93 23.03 9.43
N PRO A 360 1.52 22.03 8.73
CA PRO A 360 1.53 20.67 9.26
C PRO A 360 2.44 20.57 10.48
N THR A 361 2.05 19.77 11.45
CA THR A 361 2.86 19.44 12.65
C THR A 361 3.89 18.37 12.35
N ALA A 362 3.61 17.50 11.39
CA ALA A 362 4.55 16.51 10.92
C ALA A 362 4.37 16.21 9.42
N ILE A 363 5.45 15.81 8.78
CA ILE A 363 5.46 15.30 7.41
C ILE A 363 6.06 13.91 7.38
N SER A 364 5.61 13.08 6.44
CA SER A 364 6.28 11.85 6.09
C SER A 364 6.98 11.97 4.74
N VAL A 365 8.16 11.40 4.61
CA VAL A 365 8.95 11.42 3.38
C VAL A 365 9.20 10.01 2.88
N ARG A 366 9.21 9.86 1.56
CA ARG A 366 9.54 8.60 0.90
C ARG A 366 10.58 8.82 -0.19
N PRO A 367 11.42 7.84 -0.49
CA PRO A 367 12.29 7.88 -1.66
C PRO A 367 11.47 7.89 -2.97
N SER A 368 11.78 8.81 -3.86
CA SER A 368 11.24 8.88 -5.22
C SER A 368 12.41 9.07 -6.18
N GLY A 369 12.94 7.96 -6.71
CA GLY A 369 14.17 7.95 -7.48
C GLY A 369 15.38 8.44 -6.69
N ARG A 370 16.02 9.53 -7.13
CA ARG A 370 17.17 10.15 -6.45
C ARG A 370 16.76 11.17 -5.39
N PHE A 371 15.48 11.47 -5.23
CA PHE A 371 14.97 12.52 -4.36
C PHE A 371 14.07 11.95 -3.27
N LEU A 372 13.90 12.71 -2.20
CA LEU A 372 12.90 12.45 -1.17
C LEU A 372 11.64 13.26 -1.50
N GLU A 373 10.50 12.59 -1.62
CA GLU A 373 9.20 13.21 -1.85
C GLU A 373 8.39 13.19 -0.55
N ILE A 374 7.72 14.32 -0.25
CA ILE A 374 6.79 14.38 0.87
C ILE A 374 5.53 13.62 0.46
N SER A 375 5.18 12.57 1.23
CA SER A 375 4.06 11.67 0.92
C SER A 375 2.78 12.02 1.67
N CYS A 376 2.91 12.41 2.95
CA CYS A 376 1.75 12.73 3.78
C CYS A 376 2.06 13.88 4.75
N TYR A 377 0.97 14.47 5.30
CA TYR A 377 1.03 15.56 6.26
C TYR A 377 0.12 15.25 7.44
N ARG A 378 0.51 15.65 8.65
CA ARG A 378 -0.35 15.72 9.82
C ARG A 378 -0.60 17.17 10.18
N PHE A 379 -1.85 17.50 10.45
CA PHE A 379 -2.28 18.82 10.94
C PHE A 379 -2.90 18.62 12.31
N ASP A 380 -2.74 19.59 13.22
CA ASP A 380 -3.46 19.57 14.49
C ASP A 380 -4.96 19.75 14.27
N PRO A 381 -5.81 18.94 14.90
CA PRO A 381 -7.26 19.07 14.76
C PRO A 381 -7.84 20.36 15.36
N CYS A 382 -7.03 21.16 16.07
CA CYS A 382 -7.48 22.34 16.83
C CYS A 382 -7.06 23.70 16.23
N ALA A 383 -6.49 23.75 15.03
CA ALA A 383 -6.08 25.02 14.41
C ALA A 383 -7.12 25.54 13.41
N THR A 384 -8.40 25.63 13.82
CA THR A 384 -9.37 26.45 13.10
C THR A 384 -9.47 27.82 13.78
N SER A 385 -8.85 28.80 13.12
CA SER A 385 -9.15 30.24 13.16
C SER A 385 -9.18 30.97 14.51
N THR A 386 -8.05 31.61 14.84
CA THR A 386 -8.13 32.97 15.39
C THR A 386 -7.23 33.87 14.52
N PRO A 387 -7.69 34.97 13.94
CA PRO A 387 -6.85 35.91 13.24
C PRO A 387 -5.92 36.58 14.26
N ALA A 388 -4.62 36.45 14.08
CA ALA A 388 -3.64 37.18 14.85
C ALA A 388 -3.85 38.69 14.65
N SER A 389 -4.24 39.36 15.70
CA SER A 389 -4.22 40.83 15.80
C SER A 389 -2.80 41.33 15.56
N ALA A 390 -2.70 42.35 14.72
CA ALA A 390 -1.46 43.07 14.43
C ALA A 390 -0.80 43.62 15.71
N PRO A 391 0.55 43.61 15.80
CA PRO A 391 1.22 44.28 16.90
C PRO A 391 1.20 45.78 16.67
N SER A 392 0.49 46.51 17.54
CA SER A 392 0.63 47.96 17.69
C SER A 392 1.94 48.23 18.42
N ALA A 393 2.81 48.99 17.75
CA ALA A 393 3.99 49.58 18.34
C ALA A 393 3.56 50.77 19.21
N THR A 394 3.81 50.72 20.50
CA THR A 394 4.14 51.90 21.31
C THR A 394 4.83 51.40 22.60
N GLY A 395 6.00 51.99 22.87
CA GLY A 395 6.87 51.67 23.98
C GLY A 395 6.38 52.23 25.30
N ASN A 396 6.87 51.75 26.38
CA ASN A 396 7.77 52.44 27.32
C ASN A 396 8.01 51.61 28.60
N LEU A 397 9.22 51.78 29.03
CA LEU A 397 9.91 51.42 30.24
C LEU A 397 9.11 51.50 31.56
N ALA A 398 9.51 50.66 32.46
CA ALA A 398 9.88 50.85 33.88
C ALA A 398 9.17 49.95 34.89
N GLY A 399 9.97 49.33 35.76
CA GLY A 399 9.68 49.18 37.17
C GLY A 399 9.59 47.74 37.72
N LEU A 400 10.70 47.13 38.03
CA LEU A 400 11.17 46.64 39.35
C LEU A 400 10.22 45.97 40.36
N VAL A 401 10.70 44.81 40.85
CA VAL A 401 10.59 44.27 42.26
C VAL A 401 9.36 43.34 42.51
N GLY A 402 9.54 42.05 42.70
CA GLY A 402 9.79 41.41 43.96
C GLY A 402 8.81 40.29 44.29
N SER A 403 9.37 39.20 44.74
CA SER A 403 8.85 38.28 45.74
C SER A 403 7.99 37.07 45.34
N THR A 404 8.61 35.92 45.42
CA THR A 404 8.08 34.60 45.77
C THR A 404 7.57 34.54 47.24
N PRO A 405 7.11 33.40 47.80
CA PRO A 405 6.27 32.28 47.33
C PRO A 405 5.14 31.96 48.36
N HIS A 406 4.25 31.02 48.07
CA HIS A 406 3.69 29.98 48.99
C HIS A 406 2.52 29.25 48.32
N SER A 407 2.59 28.03 48.21
CA SER A 407 2.28 26.80 48.98
C SER A 407 0.80 26.36 48.90
N LEU A 408 0.66 25.09 48.45
CA LEU A 408 -0.27 24.07 48.93
C LEU A 408 -1.79 24.31 48.82
N SER A 409 -2.48 23.48 48.03
CA SER A 409 -3.36 22.48 48.63
C SER A 409 -3.93 21.51 47.60
N GLN A 410 -3.90 20.25 48.02
CA GLN A 410 -4.55 19.08 47.38
C GLN A 410 -6.09 19.26 47.43
N THR A 411 -6.76 18.79 46.39
CA THR A 411 -8.00 18.02 46.61
C THR A 411 -8.21 16.98 45.52
N ARG A 412 -8.54 15.82 46.00
CA ARG A 412 -8.94 14.59 45.33
C ARG A 412 -10.27 14.75 44.62
N GLY A 413 -10.53 13.96 43.61
CA GLY A 413 -11.88 13.44 43.39
C GLY A 413 -12.25 13.19 41.93
N GLY A 414 -12.42 11.94 41.56
CA GLY A 414 -13.55 11.54 40.71
C GLY A 414 -13.23 10.93 39.36
N THR A 415 -12.75 9.70 39.37
CA THR A 415 -12.92 8.73 38.24
C THR A 415 -14.39 8.60 37.84
N LYS A 416 -14.69 8.79 36.58
CA LYS A 416 -15.86 8.19 35.92
C LYS A 416 -15.43 7.49 34.65
N ALA A 417 -15.44 6.17 34.74
CA ALA A 417 -15.37 5.25 33.61
C ALA A 417 -16.65 5.40 32.78
N VAL A 418 -16.53 5.54 31.48
CA VAL A 418 -17.63 5.41 30.53
C VAL A 418 -17.46 4.06 29.83
N ASN A 419 -18.36 3.15 30.14
CA ASN A 419 -18.56 1.87 29.48
C ASN A 419 -18.97 2.10 28.02
N ALA A 420 -18.21 1.55 27.10
CA ALA A 420 -18.62 1.34 25.72
C ALA A 420 -19.27 -0.05 25.63
N SER A 421 -20.57 -0.10 25.51
CA SER A 421 -21.34 -1.31 25.23
C SER A 421 -21.15 -1.75 23.78
N VAL A 422 -20.61 -2.94 23.61
CA VAL A 422 -20.51 -3.66 22.34
C VAL A 422 -21.88 -4.24 22.02
N LEU A 423 -22.48 -3.80 20.92
CA LEU A 423 -23.68 -4.40 20.33
C LEU A 423 -23.28 -5.66 19.53
N ALA A 424 -23.74 -6.79 19.98
CA ALA A 424 -23.68 -8.06 19.25
C ALA A 424 -24.74 -8.10 18.14
N PRO A 425 -24.48 -8.76 16.98
CA PRO A 425 -25.47 -8.85 15.92
C PRO A 425 -26.56 -9.89 16.25
N ALA A 426 -27.81 -9.51 16.01
CA ALA A 426 -29.00 -10.33 16.15
C ALA A 426 -28.96 -11.53 15.18
N ARG A 427 -29.28 -12.70 15.71
CA ARG A 427 -29.59 -13.91 14.95
C ARG A 427 -31.00 -13.79 14.39
N THR A 428 -31.13 -13.74 13.09
CA THR A 428 -32.39 -13.98 12.40
C THR A 428 -32.50 -15.48 12.06
N SER A 429 -33.41 -16.15 12.75
CA SER A 429 -33.91 -17.47 12.39
C SER A 429 -34.89 -17.35 11.24
N VAL A 430 -34.59 -18.00 10.10
CA VAL A 430 -35.55 -18.20 9.02
C VAL A 430 -36.02 -19.63 9.09
N THR A 431 -37.29 -19.79 9.50
CA THR A 431 -38.07 -21.01 9.41
C THR A 431 -38.40 -21.31 7.94
N GLY A 432 -38.37 -22.60 7.61
CA GLY A 432 -38.65 -23.12 6.29
C GLY A 432 -40.11 -22.94 5.84
N GLY A 433 -40.29 -22.94 4.54
CA GLY A 433 -41.53 -23.10 3.82
C GLY A 433 -41.25 -23.82 2.52
N GLN A 434 -41.70 -25.05 2.42
CA GLN A 434 -41.81 -25.84 1.21
C GLN A 434 -42.81 -25.18 0.26
N VAL A 435 -42.48 -25.02 -1.00
CA VAL A 435 -43.21 -25.54 -2.19
C VAL A 435 -42.21 -25.58 -3.35
#